data_50889d1d12d2097514cc7f16b7d86092
#
_entry.id   50889d1d12d2097514cc7f16b7d86092
#
_cell.length_a   1.000
_cell.length_b   1.000
_cell.length_c   1.000
_cell.angle_alpha   90.00
_cell.angle_beta   90.00
_cell.angle_gamma   90.00
#
_symmetry.space_group_name_H-M   'P 1'
#
loop_
_entity.id
_entity.type
_entity.pdbx_description
1 polymer ?
#
loop_
_entity_poly.entity_id
_entity_poly.type
_entity_poly.pdbx_seq_one_letter_code
_entity_poly.pdbx_strand_id
1 'polypeptide(L)'
;MSLPLSAIRNTSARPSQLRLEVDVAAPVERTWAAAMDWHRQREWMLATRVRPTVGDGHGVGGRIEATTGIGPLGLVDEMEITRWEPPHGAYVKHLGRLVRGTASFEVRPRPGGSTFVWTEDLDLPLGAAGVAGFRLVRPLIGYGLRLSLRRFAAWAPEYVGTTS
;
A
#
# COMPACT_ATOMS: atom_id res chain seq x y z
N MET A 1 -23.99 -17.00 -1.86
CA MET A 1 -22.74 -17.65 -1.40
C MET A 1 -21.84 -16.54 -0.90
N SER A 2 -21.73 -16.39 0.41
CA SER A 2 -20.92 -15.35 1.04
C SER A 2 -19.46 -15.67 0.75
N LEU A 3 -18.78 -14.79 0.01
CA LEU A 3 -17.32 -14.85 -0.13
C LEU A 3 -16.72 -14.81 1.29
N PRO A 4 -15.79 -15.70 1.65
CA PRO A 4 -15.13 -15.63 2.94
C PRO A 4 -14.48 -14.26 3.04
N LEU A 5 -14.77 -13.53 4.11
CA LEU A 5 -14.09 -12.29 4.47
C LEU A 5 -12.58 -12.59 4.45
N SER A 6 -11.88 -12.12 3.43
CA SER A 6 -10.45 -12.34 3.28
C SER A 6 -9.76 -11.90 4.58
N ALA A 7 -9.22 -12.86 5.30
CA ALA A 7 -8.56 -12.59 6.57
C ALA A 7 -7.30 -11.76 6.32
N ILE A 8 -7.21 -10.60 6.95
CA ILE A 8 -5.99 -9.79 6.91
C ILE A 8 -5.02 -10.36 7.95
N ARG A 9 -3.87 -10.81 7.49
CA ARG A 9 -2.79 -11.31 8.35
C ARG A 9 -1.80 -10.18 8.63
N ASN A 10 -1.44 -10.00 9.88
CA ASN A 10 -0.36 -9.10 10.29
C ASN A 10 0.90 -9.94 10.53
N THR A 11 1.89 -9.75 9.69
CA THR A 11 3.16 -10.47 9.71
C THR A 11 4.35 -9.54 9.98
N SER A 12 4.10 -8.41 10.66
CA SER A 12 5.13 -7.43 11.02
C SER A 12 6.22 -8.07 11.89
N ALA A 13 7.48 -7.88 11.50
CA ALA A 13 8.64 -8.44 12.21
C ALA A 13 9.23 -7.48 13.26
N ARG A 14 8.98 -6.17 13.14
CA ARG A 14 9.57 -5.12 13.99
C ARG A 14 8.50 -4.12 14.43
N PRO A 15 8.71 -3.40 15.56
CA PRO A 15 7.76 -2.37 16.03
C PRO A 15 7.55 -1.22 15.03
N SER A 16 8.60 -0.83 14.28
CA SER A 16 8.55 0.20 13.23
C SER A 16 7.98 -0.29 11.90
N GLN A 17 7.70 -1.59 11.79
CA GLN A 17 7.16 -2.20 10.57
C GLN A 17 5.66 -2.47 10.71
N LEU A 18 4.93 -2.19 9.65
CA LEU A 18 3.58 -2.68 9.41
C LEU A 18 3.62 -3.55 8.17
N ARG A 19 3.39 -4.86 8.31
CA ARG A 19 3.31 -5.81 7.21
C ARG A 19 1.97 -6.53 7.28
N LEU A 20 1.15 -6.29 6.27
CA LEU A 20 -0.18 -6.83 6.17
C LEU A 20 -0.33 -7.62 4.87
N GLU A 21 -1.00 -8.75 4.95
CA GLU A 21 -1.26 -9.63 3.83
C GLU A 21 -2.76 -9.87 3.67
N VAL A 22 -3.24 -9.90 2.44
CA VAL A 22 -4.62 -10.23 2.10
C VAL A 22 -4.68 -11.17 0.89
N ASP A 23 -5.53 -12.16 0.96
CA ASP A 23 -5.79 -13.05 -0.16
C ASP A 23 -6.81 -12.40 -1.12
N VAL A 24 -6.51 -12.47 -2.41
CA VAL A 24 -7.30 -11.89 -3.50
C VAL A 24 -7.73 -13.01 -4.45
N ALA A 25 -9.01 -13.06 -4.77
CA ALA A 25 -9.57 -14.04 -5.71
C ALA A 25 -9.34 -13.62 -7.17
N ALA A 26 -8.09 -13.27 -7.50
CA ALA A 26 -7.67 -12.89 -8.84
C ALA A 26 -6.23 -13.36 -9.09
N PRO A 27 -5.85 -13.64 -10.35
CA PRO A 27 -4.48 -14.00 -10.69
C PRO A 27 -3.51 -12.86 -10.40
N VAL A 28 -2.22 -13.19 -10.32
CA VAL A 28 -1.14 -12.24 -9.96
C VAL A 28 -1.17 -11.00 -10.84
N GLU A 29 -1.33 -11.17 -12.15
CA GLU A 29 -1.30 -10.08 -13.13
C GLU A 29 -2.44 -9.07 -12.88
N ARG A 30 -3.65 -9.55 -12.60
CA ARG A 30 -4.80 -8.68 -12.33
C ARG A 30 -4.64 -7.97 -10.98
N THR A 31 -4.22 -8.69 -9.97
CA THR A 31 -3.96 -8.11 -8.64
C THR A 31 -2.87 -7.05 -8.70
N TRP A 32 -1.80 -7.32 -9.45
CA TRP A 32 -0.75 -6.33 -9.70
C TRP A 32 -1.26 -5.09 -10.43
N ALA A 33 -1.94 -5.29 -11.57
CA ALA A 33 -2.47 -4.18 -12.35
C ALA A 33 -3.44 -3.31 -11.54
N ALA A 34 -4.29 -3.94 -10.73
CA ALA A 34 -5.20 -3.24 -9.81
C ALA A 34 -4.44 -2.45 -8.74
N ALA A 35 -3.39 -3.01 -8.14
CA ALA A 35 -2.62 -2.36 -7.09
C ALA A 35 -1.79 -1.18 -7.62
N MET A 36 -1.26 -1.29 -8.84
CA MET A 36 -0.37 -0.28 -9.45
C MET A 36 -1.11 0.77 -10.29
N ASP A 37 -2.42 0.72 -10.38
CA ASP A 37 -3.23 1.80 -10.96
C ASP A 37 -3.36 2.95 -9.94
N TRP A 38 -2.39 3.86 -9.95
CA TRP A 38 -2.27 4.95 -8.99
C TRP A 38 -3.55 5.79 -8.90
N HIS A 39 -4.17 6.09 -10.03
CA HIS A 39 -5.38 6.92 -10.07
C HIS A 39 -6.61 6.23 -9.46
N ARG A 40 -6.65 4.91 -9.54
CA ARG A 40 -7.74 4.11 -8.99
C ARG A 40 -7.48 3.59 -7.57
N GLN A 41 -6.33 3.87 -6.97
CA GLN A 41 -6.08 3.52 -5.56
C GLN A 41 -7.12 4.14 -4.61
N ARG A 42 -7.70 5.28 -4.96
CA ARG A 42 -8.82 5.89 -4.22
C ARG A 42 -10.06 4.98 -4.06
N GLU A 43 -10.21 3.97 -4.92
CA GLU A 43 -11.34 3.03 -4.85
C GLU A 43 -11.25 2.12 -3.61
N TRP A 44 -10.03 1.85 -3.16
CA TRP A 44 -9.79 0.94 -2.07
C TRP A 44 -8.97 1.53 -0.90
N MET A 45 -8.08 2.47 -1.15
CA MET A 45 -7.34 3.14 -0.08
C MET A 45 -8.22 4.15 0.66
N LEU A 46 -8.28 4.00 1.99
CA LEU A 46 -9.09 4.87 2.84
C LEU A 46 -8.57 6.31 2.82
N ALA A 47 -9.43 7.24 2.40
CA ALA A 47 -9.15 8.69 2.37
C ALA A 47 -7.82 9.05 1.68
N THR A 48 -7.37 8.24 0.71
CA THR A 48 -6.08 8.43 0.04
C THR A 48 -6.28 8.57 -1.47
N ARG A 49 -5.54 9.50 -2.05
CA ARG A 49 -5.41 9.69 -3.49
C ARG A 49 -3.94 9.63 -3.85
N VAL A 50 -3.61 8.89 -4.90
CA VAL A 50 -2.25 8.78 -5.41
C VAL A 50 -2.20 9.31 -6.84
N ARG A 51 -1.12 10.01 -7.16
CA ARG A 51 -0.85 10.52 -8.51
C ARG A 51 0.63 10.41 -8.84
N PRO A 52 0.98 10.16 -10.10
CA PRO A 52 2.36 10.28 -10.56
C PRO A 52 2.83 11.75 -10.50
N THR A 53 4.09 11.96 -10.14
CA THR A 53 4.75 13.28 -10.16
C THR A 53 5.98 13.31 -11.05
N VAL A 54 6.60 12.14 -11.29
CA VAL A 54 7.68 11.98 -12.27
C VAL A 54 7.39 10.75 -13.12
N GLY A 55 7.36 10.93 -14.44
CA GLY A 55 6.93 9.89 -15.39
C GLY A 55 5.46 9.52 -15.19
N ASP A 56 5.13 8.28 -15.49
CA ASP A 56 3.82 7.68 -15.23
C ASP A 56 3.72 7.03 -13.82
N GLY A 57 4.79 7.17 -13.02
CA GLY A 57 4.90 6.53 -11.72
C GLY A 57 5.19 5.03 -11.79
N HIS A 58 5.56 4.49 -12.94
CA HIS A 58 5.99 3.11 -13.10
C HIS A 58 7.48 3.05 -13.44
N GLY A 59 8.18 2.04 -12.91
CA GLY A 59 9.61 1.89 -13.12
C GLY A 59 10.49 2.65 -12.13
N VAL A 60 11.76 2.28 -12.10
CA VAL A 60 12.76 2.86 -11.18
C VAL A 60 12.99 4.34 -11.51
N GLY A 61 13.01 5.18 -10.48
CA GLY A 61 13.14 6.65 -10.61
C GLY A 61 11.82 7.37 -10.86
N GLY A 62 10.73 6.64 -11.15
CA GLY A 62 9.39 7.20 -11.15
C GLY A 62 9.00 7.69 -9.77
N ARG A 63 8.17 8.74 -9.68
CA ARG A 63 7.69 9.27 -8.42
C ARG A 63 6.19 9.34 -8.38
N ILE A 64 5.66 9.11 -7.19
CA ILE A 64 4.24 9.21 -6.89
C ILE A 64 4.06 10.04 -5.62
N GLU A 65 2.91 10.69 -5.53
CA GLU A 65 2.49 11.45 -4.36
C GLU A 65 1.17 10.86 -3.85
N ALA A 66 1.16 10.48 -2.61
CA ALA A 66 -0.04 10.08 -1.89
C ALA A 66 -0.52 11.22 -0.98
N THR A 67 -1.79 11.60 -1.12
CA THR A 67 -2.44 12.53 -0.20
C THR A 67 -3.48 11.77 0.60
N THR A 68 -3.25 11.65 1.91
CA THR A 68 -4.13 10.95 2.85
C THR A 68 -4.76 11.94 3.82
N GLY A 69 -6.07 11.92 3.96
CA GLY A 69 -6.81 12.77 4.89
C GLY A 69 -8.00 13.49 4.25
N ILE A 70 -8.60 14.39 5.02
CA ILE A 70 -9.80 15.14 4.63
C ILE A 70 -9.50 16.65 4.69
N GLY A 71 -9.68 17.35 3.56
CA GLY A 71 -9.51 18.80 3.47
C GLY A 71 -8.10 19.27 3.85
N PRO A 72 -7.98 20.34 4.65
CA PRO A 72 -6.68 20.94 4.99
C PRO A 72 -5.82 20.08 5.94
N LEU A 73 -6.36 19.01 6.48
CA LEU A 73 -5.66 18.06 7.36
C LEU A 73 -5.03 16.89 6.59
N GLY A 74 -4.91 17.00 5.27
CA GLY A 74 -4.29 15.98 4.44
C GLY A 74 -2.78 15.89 4.66
N LEU A 75 -2.27 14.67 4.85
CA LEU A 75 -0.84 14.35 4.83
C LEU A 75 -0.43 14.08 3.39
N VAL A 76 0.58 14.80 2.92
CA VAL A 76 1.20 14.57 1.60
C VAL A 76 2.48 13.79 1.80
N ASP A 77 2.59 12.69 1.08
CA ASP A 77 3.73 11.78 1.11
C ASP A 77 4.23 11.54 -0.32
N GLU A 78 5.41 12.05 -0.61
CA GLU A 78 6.09 11.84 -1.90
C GLU A 78 7.01 10.62 -1.79
N MET A 79 6.94 9.75 -2.77
CA MET A 79 7.71 8.51 -2.83
C MET A 79 8.40 8.35 -4.16
N GLU A 80 9.61 7.78 -4.15
CA GLU A 80 10.36 7.40 -5.33
C GLU A 80 10.42 5.87 -5.45
N ILE A 81 10.17 5.36 -6.64
CA ILE A 81 10.27 3.94 -6.93
C ILE A 81 11.75 3.56 -7.04
N THR A 82 12.19 2.71 -6.14
CA THR A 82 13.59 2.25 -6.06
C THR A 82 13.81 0.88 -6.68
N ARG A 83 12.75 0.06 -6.79
CA ARG A 83 12.77 -1.24 -7.48
C ARG A 83 11.40 -1.55 -8.06
N TRP A 84 11.38 -2.06 -9.28
CA TRP A 84 10.16 -2.33 -10.03
C TRP A 84 10.26 -3.69 -10.72
N GLU A 85 9.47 -4.64 -10.26
CA GLU A 85 9.51 -6.05 -10.67
C GLU A 85 8.10 -6.57 -10.99
N PRO A 86 7.47 -6.09 -12.07
CA PRO A 86 6.14 -6.56 -12.44
C PRO A 86 6.16 -8.04 -12.83
N PRO A 87 5.13 -8.81 -12.51
CA PRO A 87 3.96 -8.42 -11.73
C PRO A 87 4.08 -8.74 -10.23
N HIS A 88 5.27 -8.78 -9.66
CA HIS A 88 5.53 -9.35 -8.34
C HIS A 88 5.91 -8.34 -7.26
N GLY A 89 6.53 -7.22 -7.60
CA GLY A 89 7.00 -6.29 -6.57
C GLY A 89 7.24 -4.86 -7.04
N ALA A 90 6.84 -3.90 -6.22
CA ALA A 90 7.24 -2.50 -6.29
C ALA A 90 7.74 -2.05 -4.92
N TYR A 91 8.88 -1.36 -4.91
CA TYR A 91 9.53 -0.89 -3.70
C TYR A 91 9.72 0.62 -3.82
N VAL A 92 9.36 1.34 -2.78
CA VAL A 92 9.40 2.79 -2.76
C VAL A 92 10.15 3.31 -1.55
N LYS A 93 10.70 4.51 -1.68
CA LYS A 93 11.31 5.26 -0.61
C LYS A 93 10.50 6.53 -0.38
N HIS A 94 10.10 6.78 0.85
CA HIS A 94 9.47 8.02 1.25
C HIS A 94 10.47 9.18 1.23
N LEU A 95 10.12 10.28 0.57
CA LEU A 95 10.96 11.46 0.41
C LEU A 95 10.54 12.60 1.37
N GLY A 96 9.41 12.42 2.06
CA GLY A 96 8.83 13.42 2.95
C GLY A 96 9.65 13.67 4.22
N ARG A 97 9.30 14.77 4.92
CA ARG A 97 9.89 15.09 6.23
C ARG A 97 9.19 14.35 7.37
N LEU A 98 7.88 14.14 7.23
CA LEU A 98 7.04 13.52 8.27
C LEU A 98 7.00 12.00 8.11
N VAL A 99 6.83 11.51 6.89
CA VAL A 99 6.89 10.08 6.58
C VAL A 99 8.26 9.81 5.97
N ARG A 100 9.00 8.92 6.60
CA ARG A 100 10.35 8.50 6.19
C ARG A 100 10.45 6.99 6.28
N GLY A 101 11.32 6.42 5.45
CA GLY A 101 11.52 4.98 5.40
C GLY A 101 11.22 4.42 4.03
N THR A 102 10.77 3.18 3.99
CA THR A 102 10.48 2.46 2.74
C THR A 102 9.13 1.76 2.83
N ALA A 103 8.53 1.55 1.67
CA ALA A 103 7.37 0.66 1.56
C ALA A 103 7.56 -0.33 0.40
N SER A 104 6.83 -1.43 0.45
CA SER A 104 6.74 -2.37 -0.66
C SER A 104 5.33 -2.89 -0.87
N PHE A 105 5.04 -3.17 -2.13
CA PHE A 105 3.84 -3.86 -2.57
C PHE A 105 4.27 -5.13 -3.30
N GLU A 106 3.88 -6.28 -2.79
CA GLU A 106 4.25 -7.56 -3.37
C GLU A 106 2.98 -8.35 -3.73
N VAL A 107 3.04 -9.10 -4.82
CA VAL A 107 1.98 -10.03 -5.22
C VAL A 107 2.57 -11.42 -5.40
N ARG A 108 2.00 -12.40 -4.70
CA ARG A 108 2.45 -13.78 -4.72
C ARG A 108 1.35 -14.70 -5.22
N PRO A 109 1.67 -15.68 -6.07
CA PRO A 109 0.69 -16.67 -6.50
C PRO A 109 0.27 -17.56 -5.32
N ARG A 110 -1.00 -17.98 -5.33
CA ARG A 110 -1.55 -19.01 -4.44
C ARG A 110 -2.63 -19.80 -5.14
N PRO A 111 -3.00 -21.00 -4.64
CA PRO A 111 -4.15 -21.73 -5.16
C PRO A 111 -5.43 -20.89 -5.09
N GLY A 112 -6.10 -20.73 -6.23
CA GLY A 112 -7.35 -19.97 -6.35
C GLY A 112 -7.19 -18.46 -6.40
N GLY A 113 -5.96 -17.92 -6.63
CA GLY A 113 -5.75 -16.49 -6.77
C GLY A 113 -4.34 -16.03 -6.44
N SER A 114 -4.23 -14.93 -5.72
CA SER A 114 -2.96 -14.35 -5.29
C SER A 114 -3.05 -13.83 -3.86
N THR A 115 -1.90 -13.53 -3.25
CA THR A 115 -1.78 -12.83 -1.99
C THR A 115 -1.13 -11.48 -2.24
N PHE A 116 -1.80 -10.39 -1.87
CA PHE A 116 -1.23 -9.05 -1.88
C PHE A 116 -0.63 -8.73 -0.52
N VAL A 117 0.60 -8.24 -0.52
CA VAL A 117 1.37 -7.91 0.68
C VAL A 117 1.75 -6.45 0.62
N TRP A 118 1.38 -5.70 1.65
CA TRP A 118 1.79 -4.32 1.84
C TRP A 118 2.67 -4.21 3.08
N THR A 119 3.87 -3.69 2.88
CA THR A 119 4.84 -3.46 3.96
C THR A 119 5.17 -1.97 4.03
N GLU A 120 5.08 -1.41 5.23
CA GLU A 120 5.62 -0.10 5.60
C GLU A 120 6.75 -0.32 6.61
N ASP A 121 7.91 0.21 6.34
CA ASP A 121 9.07 0.17 7.22
C ASP A 121 9.51 1.60 7.51
N LEU A 122 9.02 2.12 8.64
CA LEU A 122 9.11 3.54 8.95
C LEU A 122 10.39 3.87 9.74
N ASP A 123 11.09 4.91 9.31
CA ASP A 123 12.17 5.53 10.05
C ASP A 123 11.55 6.46 11.10
N LEU A 124 11.61 6.05 12.35
CA LEU A 124 11.05 6.82 13.45
C LEU A 124 12.08 7.81 13.98
N PRO A 125 11.89 9.12 13.79
CA PRO A 125 12.78 10.14 14.34
C PRO A 125 12.70 10.16 15.87
N LEU A 126 13.67 10.78 16.53
CA LEU A 126 13.72 10.98 18.00
C LEU A 126 13.88 9.68 18.81
N GLY A 127 14.43 8.61 18.22
CA GLY A 127 14.79 7.39 18.95
C GLY A 127 13.62 6.81 19.77
N ALA A 128 13.81 6.63 21.08
CA ALA A 128 12.81 6.01 21.95
C ALA A 128 11.48 6.81 22.03
N ALA A 129 11.53 8.14 21.96
CA ALA A 129 10.34 8.99 21.96
C ALA A 129 9.53 8.82 20.66
N GLY A 130 10.20 8.72 19.52
CA GLY A 130 9.55 8.43 18.23
C GLY A 130 8.89 7.06 18.23
N VAL A 131 9.55 6.04 18.77
CA VAL A 131 8.99 4.69 18.92
C VAL A 131 7.75 4.71 19.82
N ALA A 132 7.79 5.42 20.94
CA ALA A 132 6.64 5.53 21.86
C ALA A 132 5.45 6.23 21.18
N GLY A 133 5.69 7.34 20.49
CA GLY A 133 4.67 8.07 19.72
C GLY A 133 4.06 7.22 18.61
N PHE A 134 4.88 6.48 17.87
CA PHE A 134 4.39 5.57 16.83
C PHE A 134 3.55 4.43 17.41
N ARG A 135 3.94 3.86 18.54
CA ARG A 135 3.14 2.82 19.22
C ARG A 135 1.73 3.31 19.55
N LEU A 136 1.58 4.59 19.87
CA LEU A 136 0.28 5.19 20.19
C LEU A 136 -0.61 5.30 18.95
N VAL A 137 -0.07 5.69 17.80
CA VAL A 137 -0.85 5.88 16.55
C VAL A 137 -0.92 4.63 15.67
N ARG A 138 -0.03 3.68 15.88
CA ARG A 138 0.06 2.44 15.10
C ARG A 138 -1.26 1.65 15.00
N PRO A 139 -2.07 1.51 16.07
CA PRO A 139 -3.35 0.81 15.97
C PRO A 139 -4.32 1.48 14.99
N LEU A 140 -4.36 2.82 14.97
CA LEU A 140 -5.20 3.60 14.06
C LEU A 140 -4.74 3.44 12.60
N ILE A 141 -3.44 3.58 12.36
CA ILE A 141 -2.85 3.36 11.03
C ILE A 141 -3.13 1.92 10.57
N GLY A 142 -2.86 0.94 11.42
CA GLY A 142 -3.11 -0.47 11.11
C GLY A 142 -4.58 -0.79 10.85
N TYR A 143 -5.51 -0.11 11.51
CA TYR A 143 -6.94 -0.23 11.23
C TYR A 143 -7.28 0.31 9.84
N GLY A 144 -6.79 1.51 9.50
CA GLY A 144 -7.00 2.12 8.18
C GLY A 144 -6.45 1.27 7.04
N LEU A 145 -5.24 0.72 7.21
CA LEU A 145 -4.62 -0.17 6.24
C LEU A 145 -5.41 -1.49 6.10
N ARG A 146 -5.88 -2.09 7.19
CA ARG A 146 -6.72 -3.29 7.13
C ARG A 146 -8.02 -3.05 6.39
N LEU A 147 -8.66 -1.91 6.63
CA LEU A 147 -9.89 -1.55 5.91
C LEU A 147 -9.61 -1.36 4.42
N SER A 148 -8.52 -0.69 4.07
CA SER A 148 -8.07 -0.52 2.69
C SER A 148 -7.83 -1.86 2.01
N LEU A 149 -7.12 -2.79 2.66
CA LEU A 149 -6.85 -4.11 2.10
C LEU A 149 -8.11 -4.97 1.94
N ARG A 150 -9.09 -4.86 2.85
CA ARG A 150 -10.38 -5.53 2.67
C ARG A 150 -11.13 -5.02 1.44
N ARG A 151 -11.13 -3.70 1.23
CA ARG A 151 -11.70 -3.09 0.03
C ARG A 151 -10.96 -3.54 -1.22
N PHE A 152 -9.62 -3.57 -1.17
CA PHE A 152 -8.80 -4.06 -2.27
C PHE A 152 -9.14 -5.50 -2.65
N ALA A 153 -9.21 -6.42 -1.67
CA ALA A 153 -9.53 -7.82 -1.92
C ALA A 153 -10.92 -8.03 -2.52
N ALA A 154 -11.87 -7.15 -2.22
CA ALA A 154 -13.21 -7.18 -2.80
C ALA A 154 -13.24 -6.56 -4.21
N TRP A 155 -12.46 -5.51 -4.45
CA TRP A 155 -12.47 -4.73 -5.68
C TRP A 155 -11.55 -5.30 -6.78
N ALA A 156 -10.37 -5.78 -6.43
CA ALA A 156 -9.37 -6.23 -7.40
C ALA A 156 -9.82 -7.37 -8.33
N PRO A 157 -10.67 -8.33 -7.91
CA PRO A 157 -11.21 -9.35 -8.83
C PRO A 157 -12.04 -8.78 -9.97
N GLU A 158 -12.72 -7.65 -9.74
CA GLU A 158 -13.56 -6.95 -10.72
C GLU A 158 -12.78 -5.88 -11.52
N TYR A 159 -11.49 -5.74 -11.25
CA TYR A 159 -10.68 -4.74 -11.92
C TYR A 159 -10.55 -5.04 -13.42
N VAL A 160 -10.97 -4.05 -14.21
CA VAL A 160 -10.74 -4.01 -15.65
C VAL A 160 -9.77 -2.86 -15.89
N GLY A 161 -8.61 -3.14 -16.49
CA GLY A 161 -7.61 -2.11 -16.79
C GLY A 161 -8.21 -0.97 -17.60
N THR A 162 -7.75 0.25 -17.36
CA THR A 162 -8.06 1.39 -18.21
C THR A 162 -7.51 1.09 -19.61
N THR A 163 -8.42 0.92 -20.56
CA THR A 163 -8.06 0.88 -21.99
C THR A 163 -7.50 2.26 -22.33
N SER A 164 -6.20 2.32 -22.60
CA SER A 164 -5.54 3.54 -23.13
C SER A 164 -5.98 3.76 -24.55
#